data_2af9fd57f4365ebb63edad53f545aa84
#
_entry.id   2af9fd57f4365ebb63edad53f545aa84
#
_cell.length_a   1.000
_cell.length_b   1.000
_cell.length_c   1.000
_cell.angle_alpha   90.00
_cell.angle_beta   90.00
_cell.angle_gamma   90.00
#
_symmetry.space_group_name_H-M   'P 1'
#
loop_
_entity.id
_entity.type
_entity.pdbx_description
1 polymer ?
#
loop_
_entity_poly.entity_id
_entity_poly.type
_entity_poly.pdbx_seq_one_letter_code
_entity_poly.pdbx_strand_id
1 'polypeptide(L)'
;MTNKYYFEAVDRSLRDIMKSVREELSAKPFGGITTVLGGDFWKILPVIPKGDRQDIIQACIKTSYLWQVCEVHSLQQNMRLKADNLDSASKEQMRHFANWILDIGNGKHCPDSGVRSIVDNIYQDLEGHVGESNFLVPRAILTPTNETVDLINDHILERIPTEESIYFSSDSICKADFHVEDQDLLYPTEFLNTLKFPGFPPHTLRLKKGAAIRLLKNLNQGSGLCNGTRLKIT
;
A
#
# COMPACT_ATOMS: atom_id res chain seq x y z
N MET A 1 -1.46 7.74 4.63
CA MET A 1 -1.62 8.95 5.48
C MET A 1 -2.82 8.76 6.39
N THR A 2 -2.76 9.27 7.62
CA THR A 2 -3.87 9.18 8.60
C THR A 2 -4.95 10.19 8.27
N ASN A 3 -6.22 9.80 8.45
CA ASN A 3 -7.37 10.68 8.27
C ASN A 3 -7.35 11.82 9.29
N LYS A 4 -7.74 13.04 8.90
CA LYS A 4 -7.79 14.23 9.76
C LYS A 4 -8.57 14.03 11.05
N TYR A 5 -9.64 13.24 11.02
CA TYR A 5 -10.50 13.01 12.18
C TYR A 5 -9.78 12.36 13.37
N TYR A 6 -8.71 11.59 13.13
CA TYR A 6 -7.89 11.07 14.22
C TYR A 6 -7.14 12.18 14.97
N PHE A 7 -6.56 13.13 14.22
CA PHE A 7 -5.87 14.28 14.82
C PHE A 7 -6.84 15.18 15.57
N GLU A 8 -8.02 15.42 15.00
CA GLU A 8 -9.09 16.21 15.62
C GLU A 8 -9.66 15.53 16.88
N ALA A 9 -9.74 14.20 16.89
CA ALA A 9 -10.15 13.45 18.07
C ALA A 9 -9.12 13.57 19.19
N VAL A 10 -7.82 13.44 18.86
CA VAL A 10 -6.73 13.65 19.83
C VAL A 10 -6.73 15.07 20.39
N ASP A 11 -6.90 16.09 19.53
CA ASP A 11 -7.00 17.48 19.95
C ASP A 11 -8.15 17.67 20.96
N ARG A 12 -9.35 17.18 20.64
CA ARG A 12 -10.51 17.28 21.54
C ARG A 12 -10.27 16.58 22.86
N SER A 13 -9.75 15.36 22.84
CA SER A 13 -9.46 14.59 24.05
C SER A 13 -8.44 15.31 24.95
N LEU A 14 -7.39 15.87 24.35
CA LEU A 14 -6.39 16.61 25.11
C LEU A 14 -6.94 17.92 25.69
N ARG A 15 -7.79 18.63 24.95
CA ARG A 15 -8.50 19.82 25.48
C ARG A 15 -9.38 19.47 26.66
N ASP A 16 -10.13 18.36 26.57
CA ASP A 16 -11.02 17.92 27.66
C ASP A 16 -10.21 17.55 28.92
N ILE A 17 -9.11 16.82 28.75
CA ILE A 17 -8.21 16.47 29.86
C ILE A 17 -7.59 17.73 30.49
N MET A 18 -7.06 18.63 29.67
CA MET A 18 -6.36 19.82 30.15
C MET A 18 -7.30 20.87 30.72
N LYS A 19 -8.58 20.87 30.35
CA LYS A 19 -9.62 21.68 30.95
C LYS A 19 -9.75 21.42 32.48
N SER A 20 -9.57 20.17 32.90
CA SER A 20 -9.58 19.82 34.33
C SER A 20 -8.40 20.40 35.09
N VAL A 21 -7.31 20.76 34.43
CA VAL A 21 -6.13 21.38 35.03
C VAL A 21 -6.27 22.90 35.05
N ARG A 22 -6.67 23.49 33.92
CA ARG A 22 -6.96 24.94 33.77
C ARG A 22 -7.99 25.14 32.68
N GLU A 23 -9.05 25.84 32.94
CA GLU A 23 -10.15 26.08 31.99
C GLU A 23 -9.69 26.76 30.70
N GLU A 24 -8.74 27.67 30.77
CA GLU A 24 -8.17 28.41 29.65
C GLU A 24 -7.46 27.49 28.60
N LEU A 25 -6.99 26.33 29.03
CA LEU A 25 -6.29 25.39 28.16
C LEU A 25 -7.23 24.69 27.18
N SER A 26 -8.50 24.63 27.50
CA SER A 26 -9.52 24.06 26.61
C SER A 26 -9.67 24.83 25.28
N ALA A 27 -9.33 26.12 25.28
CA ALA A 27 -9.36 26.96 24.08
C ALA A 27 -8.11 26.80 23.19
N LYS A 28 -7.02 26.22 23.71
CA LYS A 28 -5.77 26.06 22.98
C LYS A 28 -5.73 24.74 22.21
N PRO A 29 -5.12 24.71 21.00
CA PRO A 29 -4.90 23.48 20.28
C PRO A 29 -4.16 22.44 21.16
N PHE A 30 -4.61 21.20 21.11
CA PHE A 30 -4.09 20.09 21.92
C PHE A 30 -4.03 20.38 23.43
N GLY A 31 -4.97 21.23 23.94
CA GLY A 31 -4.96 21.62 25.33
C GLY A 31 -3.72 22.41 25.77
N GLY A 32 -3.05 23.08 24.83
CA GLY A 32 -1.80 23.81 25.07
C GLY A 32 -0.54 22.93 25.17
N ILE A 33 -0.66 21.64 24.86
CA ILE A 33 0.49 20.74 24.82
C ILE A 33 1.23 20.92 23.48
N THR A 34 2.54 21.11 23.53
CA THR A 34 3.35 21.16 22.33
C THR A 34 3.31 19.82 21.58
N THR A 35 2.76 19.84 20.40
CA THR A 35 2.56 18.63 19.59
C THR A 35 3.36 18.75 18.29
N VAL A 36 4.15 17.73 17.98
CA VAL A 36 4.91 17.65 16.73
C VAL A 36 4.29 16.57 15.83
N LEU A 37 3.87 16.97 14.64
CA LEU A 37 3.33 16.07 13.62
C LEU A 37 4.39 15.81 12.55
N GLY A 38 4.72 14.55 12.31
CA GLY A 38 5.61 14.14 11.23
C GLY A 38 4.82 13.48 10.10
N GLY A 39 5.09 13.86 8.86
CA GLY A 39 4.36 13.30 7.72
C GLY A 39 5.03 13.57 6.38
N ASP A 40 4.47 12.94 5.35
CA ASP A 40 4.94 13.05 3.98
C ASP A 40 3.74 13.01 3.03
N PHE A 41 3.50 14.11 2.33
CA PHE A 41 2.36 14.25 1.42
C PHE A 41 2.58 13.59 0.06
N TRP A 42 3.79 13.14 -0.26
CA TRP A 42 4.07 12.35 -1.47
C TRP A 42 3.72 10.87 -1.30
N LYS A 43 3.46 10.43 -0.07
CA LYS A 43 2.94 9.09 0.19
C LYS A 43 1.43 9.01 -0.08
N ILE A 44 0.90 7.78 0.02
CA ILE A 44 -0.53 7.52 -0.17
C ILE A 44 -1.36 8.39 0.77
N LEU A 45 -2.32 9.11 0.20
CA LEU A 45 -3.31 9.90 0.92
C LEU A 45 -4.23 9.00 1.77
N PRO A 46 -5.07 9.56 2.66
CA PRO A 46 -6.01 8.76 3.44
C PRO A 46 -6.86 7.87 2.54
N VAL A 47 -6.99 6.60 2.91
CA VAL A 47 -7.84 5.65 2.17
C VAL A 47 -9.28 5.80 2.65
N ILE A 48 -10.17 6.18 1.73
CA ILE A 48 -11.61 6.25 1.96
C ILE A 48 -12.26 5.15 1.12
N PRO A 49 -12.84 4.11 1.74
CA PRO A 49 -13.50 3.04 1.00
C PRO A 49 -14.60 3.60 0.10
N LYS A 50 -14.53 3.29 -1.20
CA LYS A 50 -15.46 3.79 -2.24
C LYS A 50 -15.53 5.32 -2.37
N GLY A 51 -14.61 6.06 -1.74
CA GLY A 51 -14.54 7.51 -1.82
C GLY A 51 -13.94 8.00 -3.14
N ASP A 52 -14.40 9.14 -3.63
CA ASP A 52 -13.86 9.81 -4.79
C ASP A 52 -12.60 10.64 -4.42
N ARG A 53 -12.06 11.34 -5.41
CA ARG A 53 -10.88 12.21 -5.21
C ARG A 53 -11.16 13.33 -4.20
N GLN A 54 -12.38 13.86 -4.17
CA GLN A 54 -12.76 14.95 -3.26
C GLN A 54 -12.84 14.43 -1.82
N ASP A 55 -13.41 13.25 -1.62
CA ASP A 55 -13.48 12.60 -0.31
C ASP A 55 -12.08 12.39 0.28
N ILE A 56 -11.16 11.92 -0.55
CA ILE A 56 -9.76 11.70 -0.16
C ILE A 56 -9.07 13.00 0.25
N ILE A 57 -9.27 14.08 -0.54
CA ILE A 57 -8.72 15.41 -0.24
C ILE A 57 -9.33 15.95 1.05
N GLN A 58 -10.64 15.82 1.24
CA GLN A 58 -11.34 16.25 2.44
C GLN A 58 -10.90 15.49 3.71
N ALA A 59 -10.43 14.27 3.56
CA ALA A 59 -9.90 13.48 4.67
C ALA A 59 -8.47 13.85 5.07
N CYS A 60 -7.76 14.66 4.28
CA CYS A 60 -6.39 15.07 4.57
C CYS A 60 -6.31 16.07 5.72
N ILE A 61 -5.20 16.02 6.48
CA ILE A 61 -4.93 16.98 7.58
C ILE A 61 -4.95 18.45 7.13
N LYS A 62 -4.61 18.73 5.86
CA LYS A 62 -4.63 20.09 5.29
C LYS A 62 -6.00 20.75 5.30
N THR A 63 -7.08 19.98 5.32
CA THR A 63 -8.46 20.48 5.39
C THR A 63 -9.01 20.57 6.81
N SER A 64 -8.21 20.17 7.81
CA SER A 64 -8.55 20.31 9.23
C SER A 64 -8.32 21.74 9.72
N TYR A 65 -9.12 22.15 10.71
CA TYR A 65 -8.90 23.41 11.42
C TYR A 65 -7.53 23.45 12.13
N LEU A 66 -6.99 22.28 12.47
CA LEU A 66 -5.66 22.17 13.09
C LEU A 66 -4.54 22.65 12.15
N TRP A 67 -4.73 22.51 10.84
CA TRP A 67 -3.71 22.94 9.88
C TRP A 67 -3.42 24.43 9.92
N GLN A 68 -4.45 25.24 10.24
CA GLN A 68 -4.31 26.70 10.33
C GLN A 68 -3.43 27.16 11.49
N VAL A 69 -3.29 26.33 12.51
CA VAL A 69 -2.50 26.63 13.71
C VAL A 69 -1.15 25.89 13.72
N CYS A 70 -0.87 25.11 12.69
CA CYS A 70 0.40 24.41 12.54
C CYS A 70 1.47 25.32 11.92
N GLU A 71 2.65 25.34 12.52
CA GLU A 71 3.87 25.84 11.89
C GLU A 71 4.48 24.72 11.05
N VAL A 72 4.59 24.95 9.74
CA VAL A 72 5.04 23.91 8.80
C VAL A 72 6.53 24.04 8.54
N HIS A 73 7.30 23.04 8.96
CA HIS A 73 8.72 22.92 8.69
C HIS A 73 8.98 21.84 7.63
N SER A 74 9.77 22.19 6.61
CA SER A 74 10.17 21.25 5.56
C SER A 74 11.57 20.74 5.78
N LEU A 75 11.77 19.42 5.72
CA LEU A 75 13.11 18.83 5.71
C LEU A 75 13.70 18.99 4.31
N GLN A 76 14.76 19.79 4.19
CA GLN A 76 15.38 20.12 2.90
C GLN A 76 16.65 19.29 2.62
N GLN A 77 17.27 18.73 3.66
CA GLN A 77 18.55 18.05 3.54
C GLN A 77 18.38 16.53 3.60
N ASN A 78 18.80 15.85 2.53
CA ASN A 78 18.82 14.39 2.51
C ASN A 78 20.04 13.87 3.29
N MET A 79 19.83 13.51 4.56
CA MET A 79 20.88 13.00 5.45
C MET A 79 21.50 11.66 4.98
N ARG A 80 20.80 10.89 4.14
CA ARG A 80 21.32 9.63 3.59
C ARG A 80 22.49 9.86 2.63
N LEU A 81 22.60 11.05 2.03
CA LEU A 81 23.71 11.44 1.17
C LEU A 81 24.96 11.89 1.95
N LYS A 82 24.85 12.01 3.28
CA LYS A 82 25.97 12.43 4.16
C LYS A 82 26.78 11.27 4.74
N ALA A 83 26.46 10.02 4.36
CA ALA A 83 27.23 8.88 4.85
C ALA A 83 28.71 9.01 4.45
N ASP A 84 29.59 9.06 5.45
CA ASP A 84 31.03 9.32 5.26
C ASP A 84 31.79 8.15 4.59
N ASN A 85 31.13 6.98 4.47
CA ASN A 85 31.74 5.75 3.97
C ASN A 85 31.58 5.54 2.44
N LEU A 86 31.05 6.51 1.70
CA LEU A 86 30.84 6.40 0.26
C LEU A 86 31.87 7.23 -0.52
N ASP A 87 32.39 6.66 -1.59
CA ASP A 87 33.21 7.38 -2.56
C ASP A 87 32.41 8.48 -3.28
N SER A 88 33.12 9.46 -3.87
CA SER A 88 32.48 10.62 -4.48
C SER A 88 31.58 10.26 -5.68
N ALA A 89 31.94 9.21 -6.44
CA ALA A 89 31.15 8.75 -7.59
C ALA A 89 29.81 8.14 -7.14
N SER A 90 29.83 7.31 -6.12
CA SER A 90 28.62 6.72 -5.51
C SER A 90 27.72 7.79 -4.89
N LYS A 91 28.29 8.81 -4.24
CA LYS A 91 27.51 9.94 -3.70
C LYS A 91 26.79 10.72 -4.80
N GLU A 92 27.44 10.93 -5.95
CA GLU A 92 26.85 11.65 -7.08
C GLU A 92 25.71 10.83 -7.74
N GLN A 93 25.91 9.52 -7.92
CA GLN A 93 24.85 8.63 -8.41
C GLN A 93 23.63 8.62 -7.48
N MET A 94 23.85 8.52 -6.17
CA MET A 94 22.77 8.57 -5.18
C MET A 94 22.05 9.93 -5.19
N ARG A 95 22.77 11.03 -5.39
CA ARG A 95 22.18 12.38 -5.50
C ARG A 95 21.32 12.48 -6.74
N HIS A 96 21.81 12.02 -7.88
CA HIS A 96 21.05 11.99 -9.14
C HIS A 96 19.76 11.16 -8.98
N PHE A 97 19.86 9.98 -8.39
CA PHE A 97 18.70 9.12 -8.12
C PHE A 97 17.72 9.76 -7.14
N ALA A 98 18.20 10.39 -6.07
CA ALA A 98 17.34 11.07 -5.11
C ALA A 98 16.59 12.26 -5.75
N ASN A 99 17.24 13.03 -6.63
CA ASN A 99 16.61 14.11 -7.37
C ASN A 99 15.56 13.58 -8.35
N TRP A 100 15.87 12.50 -9.05
CA TRP A 100 14.93 11.86 -9.97
C TRP A 100 13.66 11.37 -9.26
N ILE A 101 13.79 10.70 -8.10
CA ILE A 101 12.63 10.30 -7.28
C ILE A 101 11.83 11.54 -6.84
N LEU A 102 12.50 12.61 -6.44
CA LEU A 102 11.84 13.84 -6.02
C LEU A 102 11.06 14.49 -7.18
N ASP A 103 11.62 14.47 -8.37
CA ASP A 103 10.97 15.00 -9.58
C ASP A 103 9.74 14.19 -9.98
N ILE A 104 9.77 12.86 -9.82
CA ILE A 104 8.57 12.01 -9.96
C ILE A 104 7.53 12.40 -8.91
N GLY A 105 7.92 12.53 -7.64
CA GLY A 105 7.03 12.92 -6.56
C GLY A 105 6.39 14.31 -6.77
N ASN A 106 7.09 15.21 -7.44
CA ASN A 106 6.61 16.53 -7.83
C ASN A 106 5.79 16.55 -9.13
N GLY A 107 5.60 15.39 -9.78
CA GLY A 107 4.84 15.28 -11.05
C GLY A 107 5.58 15.80 -12.27
N LYS A 108 6.89 16.06 -12.20
CA LYS A 108 7.68 16.55 -13.33
C LYS A 108 7.95 15.47 -14.38
N HIS A 109 7.97 14.23 -13.95
CA HIS A 109 8.12 13.05 -14.79
C HIS A 109 6.90 12.16 -14.55
N CYS A 110 5.77 12.46 -15.19
CA CYS A 110 4.74 11.47 -15.46
C CYS A 110 5.13 10.76 -16.75
N PRO A 111 5.50 9.47 -16.72
CA PRO A 111 5.56 8.73 -17.98
C PRO A 111 4.14 8.73 -18.56
N ASP A 112 3.96 9.23 -19.77
CA ASP A 112 2.71 9.13 -20.55
C ASP A 112 2.34 7.67 -20.88
N SER A 113 3.19 6.77 -20.52
CA SER A 113 3.14 5.35 -20.73
C SER A 113 2.65 4.66 -19.47
N GLY A 114 1.38 4.32 -19.43
CA GLY A 114 0.70 3.66 -18.32
C GLY A 114 1.42 2.44 -17.71
N VAL A 115 0.67 1.61 -17.01
CA VAL A 115 1.15 0.41 -16.29
C VAL A 115 2.15 -0.46 -17.08
N ARG A 116 1.95 -0.60 -18.40
CA ARG A 116 2.81 -1.43 -19.28
C ARG A 116 4.26 -0.94 -19.31
N SER A 117 4.49 0.35 -19.44
CA SER A 117 5.84 0.89 -19.48
C SER A 117 6.59 0.74 -18.16
N ILE A 118 5.89 0.80 -17.02
CA ILE A 118 6.50 0.53 -15.72
C ILE A 118 6.95 -0.92 -15.65
N VAL A 119 6.10 -1.85 -16.11
CA VAL A 119 6.44 -3.28 -16.16
C VAL A 119 7.64 -3.52 -17.08
N ASP A 120 7.65 -2.93 -18.28
CA ASP A 120 8.74 -3.09 -19.26
C ASP A 120 10.08 -2.54 -18.72
N ASN A 121 10.05 -1.44 -17.99
CA ASN A 121 11.26 -0.88 -17.40
C ASN A 121 11.81 -1.70 -16.22
N ILE A 122 10.94 -2.29 -15.39
CA ILE A 122 11.36 -3.05 -14.21
C ILE A 122 11.69 -4.49 -14.54
N TYR A 123 10.94 -5.08 -15.46
CA TYR A 123 11.07 -6.47 -15.90
C TYR A 123 11.50 -6.54 -17.38
N GLN A 124 12.61 -5.86 -17.69
CA GLN A 124 13.21 -5.92 -19.02
C GLN A 124 13.52 -7.37 -19.37
N ASP A 125 13.16 -7.80 -20.59
CA ASP A 125 13.36 -9.15 -21.08
C ASP A 125 12.82 -10.24 -20.12
N LEU A 126 11.61 -10.03 -19.63
CA LEU A 126 10.93 -10.96 -18.70
C LEU A 126 10.90 -12.39 -19.28
N GLU A 127 10.64 -12.51 -20.57
CA GLU A 127 10.48 -13.79 -21.27
C GLU A 127 11.78 -14.61 -21.29
N GLY A 128 12.92 -13.94 -21.43
CA GLY A 128 14.25 -14.58 -21.40
C GLY A 128 14.69 -15.03 -20.01
N HIS A 129 14.13 -14.45 -18.95
CA HIS A 129 14.55 -14.69 -17.58
C HIS A 129 13.54 -15.51 -16.74
N VAL A 130 12.49 -16.05 -17.39
CA VAL A 130 11.48 -16.90 -16.73
C VAL A 130 12.12 -18.20 -16.26
N GLY A 131 12.53 -18.39 -15.18
CA GLY A 131 13.26 -19.57 -14.69
C GLY A 131 14.36 -19.20 -13.72
N GLU A 132 14.81 -17.95 -13.75
CA GLU A 132 15.83 -17.45 -12.85
C GLU A 132 15.20 -16.97 -11.54
N SER A 133 15.53 -17.63 -10.42
CA SER A 133 15.00 -17.25 -9.11
C SER A 133 15.39 -15.83 -8.68
N ASN A 134 16.53 -15.34 -9.19
CA ASN A 134 17.05 -14.03 -8.84
C ASN A 134 16.51 -12.89 -9.70
N PHE A 135 15.67 -13.17 -10.69
CA PHE A 135 15.11 -12.14 -11.56
C PHE A 135 13.80 -11.56 -11.02
N LEU A 136 12.78 -12.39 -10.79
CA LEU A 136 11.46 -11.94 -10.34
C LEU A 136 11.37 -11.68 -8.84
N VAL A 137 11.96 -12.57 -8.03
CA VAL A 137 11.80 -12.53 -6.57
C VAL A 137 12.29 -11.22 -5.92
N PRO A 138 13.44 -10.63 -6.31
CA PRO A 138 13.91 -9.38 -5.69
C PRO A 138 13.22 -8.12 -6.21
N ARG A 139 12.46 -8.19 -7.31
CA ARG A 139 11.78 -7.05 -7.92
C ARG A 139 10.32 -6.98 -7.49
N ALA A 140 9.79 -5.76 -7.35
CA ALA A 140 8.38 -5.53 -7.06
C ALA A 140 7.93 -4.17 -7.56
N ILE A 141 6.68 -4.10 -8.01
CA ILE A 141 5.97 -2.86 -8.29
C ILE A 141 4.97 -2.64 -7.16
N LEU A 142 5.00 -1.46 -6.55
CA LEU A 142 4.07 -1.05 -5.51
C LEU A 142 3.02 -0.13 -6.10
N THR A 143 1.76 -0.40 -5.81
CA THR A 143 0.63 0.41 -6.27
C THR A 143 -0.27 0.81 -5.11
N PRO A 144 -1.02 1.92 -5.22
CA PRO A 144 -1.92 2.36 -4.17
C PRO A 144 -3.23 1.56 -4.10
N THR A 145 -3.65 0.89 -5.18
CA THR A 145 -4.94 0.19 -5.26
C THR A 145 -4.76 -1.27 -5.65
N ASN A 146 -5.64 -2.14 -5.13
CA ASN A 146 -5.64 -3.56 -5.48
C ASN A 146 -5.99 -3.80 -6.95
N GLU A 147 -6.85 -2.99 -7.55
CA GLU A 147 -7.20 -3.08 -8.98
C GLU A 147 -5.95 -2.93 -9.87
N THR A 148 -5.09 -1.95 -9.54
CA THR A 148 -3.83 -1.77 -10.28
C THR A 148 -2.87 -2.93 -10.02
N VAL A 149 -2.87 -3.52 -8.81
CA VAL A 149 -2.09 -4.75 -8.52
C VAL A 149 -2.55 -5.88 -9.42
N ASP A 150 -3.85 -6.13 -9.49
CA ASP A 150 -4.44 -7.19 -10.31
C ASP A 150 -4.05 -7.00 -11.79
N LEU A 151 -4.22 -5.79 -12.34
CA LEU A 151 -3.85 -5.46 -13.72
C LEU A 151 -2.36 -5.71 -14.03
N ILE A 152 -1.46 -5.32 -13.10
CA ILE A 152 -0.02 -5.54 -13.27
C ILE A 152 0.31 -7.02 -13.21
N ASN A 153 -0.27 -7.75 -12.25
CA ASN A 153 -0.04 -9.17 -12.10
C ASN A 153 -0.54 -9.97 -13.31
N ASP A 154 -1.74 -9.65 -13.81
CA ASP A 154 -2.28 -10.27 -15.02
C ASP A 154 -1.37 -10.01 -16.23
N HIS A 155 -0.94 -8.76 -16.41
CA HIS A 155 -0.05 -8.41 -17.51
C HIS A 155 1.31 -9.12 -17.44
N ILE A 156 1.90 -9.25 -16.24
CA ILE A 156 3.15 -10.02 -16.05
C ILE A 156 2.90 -11.51 -16.29
N LEU A 157 1.79 -12.05 -15.78
CA LEU A 157 1.47 -13.46 -15.93
C LEU A 157 1.23 -13.85 -17.41
N GLU A 158 0.58 -12.98 -18.20
CA GLU A 158 0.37 -13.18 -19.64
C GLU A 158 1.69 -13.30 -20.40
N ARG A 159 2.72 -12.53 -20.02
CA ARG A 159 4.04 -12.54 -20.66
C ARG A 159 4.90 -13.76 -20.31
N ILE A 160 4.56 -14.51 -19.27
CA ILE A 160 5.27 -15.75 -18.93
C ILE A 160 4.83 -16.85 -19.91
N PRO A 161 5.74 -17.43 -20.72
CA PRO A 161 5.39 -18.33 -21.82
C PRO A 161 5.11 -19.78 -21.40
N THR A 162 4.90 -20.03 -20.10
CA THR A 162 4.62 -21.38 -19.58
C THR A 162 3.12 -21.67 -19.52
N GLU A 163 2.78 -22.95 -19.45
CA GLU A 163 1.38 -23.40 -19.32
C GLU A 163 0.73 -22.87 -18.06
N GLU A 164 -0.51 -22.43 -18.19
CA GLU A 164 -1.31 -21.87 -17.11
C GLU A 164 -2.13 -22.96 -16.42
N SER A 165 -2.08 -22.97 -15.10
CA SER A 165 -2.96 -23.78 -14.24
C SER A 165 -3.94 -22.87 -13.52
N ILE A 166 -5.23 -23.21 -13.57
CA ILE A 166 -6.31 -22.45 -12.95
C ILE A 166 -6.86 -23.25 -11.77
N TYR A 167 -6.95 -22.59 -10.62
CA TYR A 167 -7.51 -23.15 -9.39
C TYR A 167 -8.71 -22.32 -8.94
N PHE A 168 -9.76 -22.99 -8.47
CA PHE A 168 -10.95 -22.35 -7.95
C PHE A 168 -11.04 -22.52 -6.44
N SER A 169 -11.54 -21.49 -5.74
CA SER A 169 -11.87 -21.62 -4.31
C SER A 169 -13.16 -22.45 -4.14
N SER A 170 -13.27 -23.09 -2.99
CA SER A 170 -14.51 -23.71 -2.52
C SER A 170 -15.04 -22.89 -1.35
N ASP A 171 -15.91 -21.93 -1.67
CA ASP A 171 -16.44 -21.01 -0.68
C ASP A 171 -17.78 -21.50 -0.15
N SER A 172 -17.97 -21.43 1.16
CA SER A 172 -19.19 -21.82 1.84
C SER A 172 -19.47 -20.94 3.05
N ILE A 173 -20.74 -20.82 3.41
CA ILE A 173 -21.17 -20.09 4.59
C ILE A 173 -20.88 -20.94 5.83
N CYS A 174 -20.27 -20.32 6.85
CA CYS A 174 -20.14 -20.96 8.16
C CYS A 174 -21.50 -20.99 8.86
N LYS A 175 -22.05 -22.17 9.11
CA LYS A 175 -23.36 -22.37 9.77
C LYS A 175 -23.28 -22.25 11.32
N ALA A 176 -22.27 -21.58 11.85
CA ALA A 176 -22.15 -21.36 13.28
C ALA A 176 -23.11 -20.25 13.74
N ASP A 177 -24.00 -20.56 14.66
CA ASP A 177 -24.74 -19.70 15.59
C ASP A 177 -26.02 -18.96 15.14
N PHE A 178 -26.47 -19.02 13.92
CA PHE A 178 -27.79 -18.45 13.57
C PHE A 178 -28.67 -19.47 12.84
N HIS A 179 -29.76 -19.87 13.48
CA HIS A 179 -30.87 -20.65 12.87
C HIS A 179 -31.66 -19.75 11.90
N VAL A 180 -31.05 -19.34 10.80
CA VAL A 180 -31.78 -18.76 9.67
C VAL A 180 -31.90 -19.87 8.64
N GLU A 181 -33.07 -20.48 8.59
CA GLU A 181 -33.50 -21.34 7.47
C GLU A 181 -33.40 -20.44 6.22
N ASP A 182 -32.76 -20.91 5.14
CA ASP A 182 -32.60 -20.19 3.85
C ASP A 182 -31.37 -19.32 3.66
N GLN A 183 -30.28 -19.48 4.43
CA GLN A 183 -29.03 -18.76 4.18
C GLN A 183 -28.42 -19.05 2.80
N ASP A 184 -28.59 -20.27 2.31
CA ASP A 184 -28.07 -20.69 1.00
C ASP A 184 -28.81 -19.98 -0.15
N LEU A 185 -30.08 -19.54 0.07
CA LEU A 185 -30.85 -18.72 -0.88
C LEU A 185 -30.42 -17.25 -0.88
N LEU A 186 -30.02 -16.72 0.29
CA LEU A 186 -29.58 -15.34 0.44
C LEU A 186 -28.13 -15.11 -0.09
N TYR A 187 -27.31 -16.15 0.01
CA TYR A 187 -25.90 -16.10 -0.38
C TYR A 187 -25.55 -17.31 -1.28
N PRO A 188 -26.01 -17.33 -2.51
CA PRO A 188 -25.69 -18.41 -3.45
C PRO A 188 -24.17 -18.46 -3.71
N THR A 189 -23.65 -19.63 -4.02
CA THR A 189 -22.22 -19.86 -4.25
C THR A 189 -21.64 -18.93 -5.32
N GLU A 190 -22.43 -18.62 -6.36
CA GLU A 190 -22.05 -17.67 -7.41
C GLU A 190 -21.78 -16.28 -6.84
N PHE A 191 -22.58 -15.84 -5.88
CA PHE A 191 -22.35 -14.55 -5.20
C PHE A 191 -21.09 -14.61 -4.32
N LEU A 192 -20.90 -15.69 -3.55
CA LEU A 192 -19.70 -15.86 -2.71
C LEU A 192 -18.42 -15.84 -3.55
N ASN A 193 -18.43 -16.44 -4.73
CA ASN A 193 -17.31 -16.46 -5.66
C ASN A 193 -16.94 -15.08 -6.23
N THR A 194 -17.83 -14.10 -6.16
CA THR A 194 -17.56 -12.72 -6.59
C THR A 194 -16.91 -11.87 -5.50
N LEU A 195 -16.94 -12.32 -4.25
CA LEU A 195 -16.45 -11.55 -3.11
C LEU A 195 -14.90 -11.52 -3.09
N LYS A 196 -14.35 -10.35 -2.96
CA LYS A 196 -12.90 -10.14 -2.78
C LYS A 196 -12.62 -9.68 -1.35
N PHE A 197 -11.87 -10.48 -0.60
CA PHE A 197 -11.48 -10.15 0.76
C PHE A 197 -9.99 -9.76 0.81
N PRO A 198 -9.62 -8.69 1.53
CA PRO A 198 -8.22 -8.36 1.74
C PRO A 198 -7.46 -9.50 2.41
N GLY A 199 -6.32 -9.89 1.84
CA GLY A 199 -5.49 -10.98 2.38
C GLY A 199 -5.92 -12.40 1.99
N PHE A 200 -6.90 -12.55 1.12
CA PHE A 200 -7.30 -13.83 0.52
C PHE A 200 -7.07 -13.79 -0.99
N PRO A 201 -6.74 -14.95 -1.60
CA PRO A 201 -6.70 -15.04 -3.05
C PRO A 201 -8.10 -14.89 -3.66
N PRO A 202 -8.21 -14.45 -4.91
CA PRO A 202 -9.50 -14.43 -5.62
C PRO A 202 -10.02 -15.85 -5.84
N HIS A 203 -11.34 -15.99 -6.07
CA HIS A 203 -11.97 -17.26 -6.38
C HIS A 203 -11.26 -18.01 -7.51
N THR A 204 -10.86 -17.31 -8.56
CA THR A 204 -10.08 -17.87 -9.67
C THR A 204 -8.62 -17.47 -9.50
N LEU A 205 -7.78 -18.43 -9.19
CA LEU A 205 -6.33 -18.24 -9.04
C LEU A 205 -5.62 -18.84 -10.26
N ARG A 206 -4.98 -17.98 -11.05
CA ARG A 206 -4.19 -18.33 -12.23
C ARG A 206 -2.73 -18.41 -11.85
N LEU A 207 -2.09 -19.53 -12.14
CA LEU A 207 -0.69 -19.78 -11.81
C LEU A 207 0.06 -20.29 -13.04
N LYS A 208 1.33 -19.87 -13.19
CA LYS A 208 2.25 -20.37 -14.22
C LYS A 208 3.58 -20.78 -13.62
N LYS A 209 4.20 -21.83 -14.14
CA LYS A 209 5.56 -22.22 -13.72
C LYS A 209 6.54 -21.08 -14.00
N GLY A 210 7.42 -20.82 -13.05
CA GLY A 210 8.36 -19.70 -13.11
C GLY A 210 7.84 -18.38 -12.55
N ALA A 211 6.53 -18.24 -12.34
CA ALA A 211 5.97 -17.04 -11.75
C ALA A 211 6.38 -16.87 -10.29
N ALA A 212 6.57 -15.61 -9.88
CA ALA A 212 6.78 -15.26 -8.48
C ALA A 212 5.43 -15.16 -7.77
N ILE A 213 5.33 -15.78 -6.60
CA ILE A 213 4.17 -15.71 -5.73
C ILE A 213 4.55 -15.18 -4.35
N ARG A 214 3.55 -14.69 -3.63
CA ARG A 214 3.67 -14.29 -2.24
C ARG A 214 2.69 -15.08 -1.39
N LEU A 215 3.17 -15.65 -0.29
CA LEU A 215 2.29 -16.32 0.67
C LEU A 215 1.42 -15.27 1.38
N LEU A 216 0.11 -15.54 1.43
CA LEU A 216 -0.86 -14.69 2.13
C LEU A 216 -1.15 -15.19 3.56
N LYS A 217 -0.65 -16.37 3.91
CA LYS A 217 -0.86 -17.00 5.22
C LYS A 217 0.41 -17.71 5.68
N ASN A 218 0.59 -17.83 7.00
CA ASN A 218 1.64 -18.64 7.58
C ASN A 218 1.32 -20.13 7.36
N LEU A 219 2.17 -20.83 6.60
CA LEU A 219 2.03 -22.27 6.37
C LEU A 219 2.93 -23.07 7.31
N ASN A 220 4.21 -22.71 7.40
CA ASN A 220 5.19 -23.34 8.28
C ASN A 220 6.27 -22.33 8.66
N GLN A 221 6.14 -21.75 9.84
CA GLN A 221 7.07 -20.74 10.34
C GLN A 221 8.49 -21.31 10.56
N GLY A 222 8.59 -22.56 10.98
CA GLY A 222 9.88 -23.23 11.19
C GLY A 222 10.69 -23.43 9.91
N SER A 223 10.02 -23.51 8.76
CA SER A 223 10.63 -23.61 7.43
C SER A 223 10.71 -22.27 6.69
N GLY A 224 10.39 -21.15 7.35
CA GLY A 224 10.38 -19.82 6.74
C GLY A 224 9.19 -19.52 5.81
N LEU A 225 8.17 -20.41 5.78
CA LEU A 225 6.96 -20.23 4.98
C LEU A 225 5.94 -19.37 5.73
N CYS A 226 6.24 -18.09 5.83
CA CYS A 226 5.44 -17.10 6.53
C CYS A 226 4.63 -16.23 5.57
N ASN A 227 3.62 -15.55 6.09
CA ASN A 227 2.94 -14.50 5.36
C ASN A 227 3.95 -13.46 4.85
N GLY A 228 3.86 -13.12 3.59
CA GLY A 228 4.79 -12.19 2.93
C GLY A 228 6.00 -12.84 2.28
N THR A 229 6.30 -14.12 2.56
CA THR A 229 7.40 -14.84 1.92
C THR A 229 7.16 -14.91 0.41
N ARG A 230 8.18 -14.52 -0.36
CA ARG A 230 8.17 -14.61 -1.82
C ARG A 230 8.75 -15.95 -2.25
N LEU A 231 8.06 -16.62 -3.13
CA LEU A 231 8.41 -17.93 -3.67
C LEU A 231 8.31 -17.90 -5.19
N LYS A 232 8.86 -18.92 -5.83
CA LYS A 232 8.72 -19.18 -7.25
C LYS A 232 8.01 -20.50 -7.46
N ILE A 233 7.11 -20.56 -8.42
CA ILE A 233 6.40 -21.78 -8.81
C ILE A 233 7.35 -22.64 -9.65
N THR A 234 7.52 -23.89 -9.27
CA THR A 234 8.37 -24.88 -9.95
C THR A 234 7.56 -25.92 -10.71
#